data_6b60e5d7f8a1d13b412154793851c100
#
_entry.id   6b60e5d7f8a1d13b412154793851c100
#
_cell.length_a   1.000
_cell.length_b   1.000
_cell.length_c   1.000
_cell.angle_alpha   90.00
_cell.angle_beta   90.00
_cell.angle_gamma   90.00
#
_symmetry.space_group_name_H-M   'P 1'
#
loop_
_entity.id
_entity.type
_entity.pdbx_description
1 polymer ?
#
loop_
_entity_poly.entity_id
_entity_poly.type
_entity_poly.pdbx_seq_one_letter_code
_entity_poly.pdbx_strand_id
1 'polypeptide(L)'
;MNIEIRKAKNGEDTAAADNMLLHSSYAPSREAERFVQNLTFPFIPEIIILIEPALSYSAKIIKEKFPDSKLGVVRFNSIFNQYNSIFD
;
A
#
# COMPACT_ATOMS: atom_id res chain seq x y z
N MET A 1 18.53 -6.48 2.71
CA MET A 1 17.22 -6.37 3.40
C MET A 1 16.48 -7.69 3.28
N ASN A 2 16.06 -8.25 4.38
CA ASN A 2 15.34 -9.52 4.39
C ASN A 2 13.83 -9.29 4.47
N ILE A 3 13.13 -9.58 3.38
CA ILE A 3 11.68 -9.41 3.29
C ILE A 3 11.02 -10.75 3.57
N GLU A 4 10.04 -10.72 4.47
CA GLU A 4 9.26 -11.89 4.82
C GLU A 4 7.77 -11.58 4.67
N ILE A 5 7.07 -12.42 3.91
CA ILE A 5 5.62 -12.34 3.77
C ILE A 5 5.00 -13.35 4.73
N ARG A 6 4.09 -12.88 5.59
CA ARG A 6 3.45 -13.66 6.64
C ARG A 6 1.94 -13.53 6.54
N LYS A 7 1.21 -14.38 7.27
CA LYS A 7 -0.22 -14.20 7.42
C LYS A 7 -0.53 -13.31 8.63
N ALA A 8 -1.37 -12.31 8.41
CA ALA A 8 -1.94 -11.53 9.50
C ALA A 8 -3.00 -12.33 10.24
N LYS A 9 -3.45 -11.87 11.40
CA LYS A 9 -4.46 -12.57 12.20
C LYS A 9 -5.78 -12.72 11.47
N ASN A 10 -6.13 -11.79 10.58
CA ASN A 10 -7.37 -11.88 9.77
C ASN A 10 -7.20 -12.76 8.52
N GLY A 11 -6.04 -13.38 8.30
CA GLY A 11 -5.77 -14.25 7.16
C GLY A 11 -5.21 -13.55 5.92
N GLU A 12 -5.16 -12.22 5.89
CA GLU A 12 -4.54 -11.46 4.81
C GLU A 12 -3.02 -11.59 4.86
N ASP A 13 -2.35 -11.41 3.72
CA ASP A 13 -0.90 -11.33 3.69
C ASP A 13 -0.43 -10.02 4.32
N THR A 14 0.61 -10.10 5.13
CA THR A 14 1.34 -8.95 5.63
C THR A 14 2.83 -9.15 5.35
N ALA A 15 3.64 -8.14 5.57
CA ALA A 15 5.06 -8.20 5.27
C ALA A 15 5.88 -7.54 6.35
N ALA A 16 7.11 -8.03 6.50
CA ALA A 16 8.10 -7.44 7.39
C ALA A 16 9.44 -7.33 6.66
N ALA A 17 10.19 -6.30 6.96
CA ALA A 17 11.57 -6.09 6.48
C ALA A 17 12.49 -6.12 7.70
N ASP A 18 13.38 -7.11 7.76
CA ASP A 18 14.31 -7.28 8.88
C ASP A 18 13.58 -7.25 10.24
N ASN A 19 12.44 -7.97 10.33
CA ASN A 19 11.53 -8.05 11.48
C ASN A 19 10.78 -6.75 11.82
N MET A 20 10.87 -5.70 10.99
CA MET A 20 10.03 -4.52 11.12
C MET A 20 8.78 -4.69 10.26
N LEU A 21 7.60 -4.55 10.87
CA LEU A 21 6.34 -4.69 10.14
C LEU A 21 6.16 -3.56 9.13
N LEU A 22 5.82 -3.93 7.89
CA LEU A 22 5.48 -3.00 6.81
C LEU A 22 3.98 -2.77 6.73
N HIS A 23 3.20 -3.71 7.23
CA HIS A 23 1.74 -3.65 7.35
C HIS A 23 1.32 -4.21 8.70
N SER A 24 0.06 -3.99 9.08
CA SER A 24 -0.49 -4.52 10.31
C SER A 24 -0.34 -6.05 10.39
N SER A 25 0.02 -6.57 11.55
CA SER A 25 0.01 -8.00 11.81
C SER A 25 -1.39 -8.55 12.11
N TYR A 26 -2.40 -7.67 12.20
CA TYR A 26 -3.79 -8.04 12.50
C TYR A 26 -4.71 -7.95 11.29
N ALA A 27 -4.78 -6.79 10.66
CA ALA A 27 -5.69 -6.50 9.55
C ALA A 27 -5.10 -5.45 8.60
N PRO A 28 -4.22 -5.85 7.65
CA PRO A 28 -3.53 -4.90 6.77
C PRO A 28 -4.46 -4.02 5.94
N SER A 29 -5.55 -4.56 5.39
CA SER A 29 -6.48 -3.76 4.58
C SER A 29 -7.22 -2.72 5.40
N ARG A 30 -7.55 -3.03 6.66
CA ARG A 30 -8.19 -2.08 7.56
C ARG A 30 -7.24 -0.95 7.94
N GLU A 31 -5.97 -1.26 8.17
CA GLU A 31 -4.93 -0.26 8.38
C GLU A 31 -4.86 0.70 7.19
N ALA A 32 -4.85 0.16 5.97
CA ALA A 32 -4.80 0.93 4.75
C ALA A 32 -6.02 1.83 4.59
N GLU A 33 -7.22 1.33 4.91
CA GLU A 33 -8.45 2.12 4.89
C GLU A 33 -8.34 3.35 5.81
N ARG A 34 -7.86 3.16 7.02
CA ARG A 34 -7.67 4.25 7.99
C ARG A 34 -6.66 5.27 7.49
N PHE A 35 -5.57 4.80 6.93
CA PHE A 35 -4.55 5.68 6.36
C PHE A 35 -5.14 6.56 5.25
N VAL A 36 -5.85 5.96 4.31
CA VAL A 36 -6.42 6.70 3.18
C VAL A 36 -7.56 7.64 3.63
N GLN A 37 -8.37 7.22 4.60
CA GLN A 37 -9.42 8.09 5.16
C GLN A 37 -8.88 9.40 5.71
N ASN A 38 -7.65 9.38 6.24
CA ASN A 38 -7.01 10.55 6.83
C ASN A 38 -6.24 11.39 5.80
N LEU A 39 -6.16 10.95 4.53
CA LEU A 39 -5.53 11.73 3.48
C LEU A 39 -6.45 12.86 3.04
N THR A 40 -5.96 14.10 3.17
CA THR A 40 -6.67 15.28 2.72
C THR A 40 -5.72 16.16 1.91
N PHE A 41 -6.24 16.72 0.83
CA PHE A 41 -5.47 17.61 -0.04
C PHE A 41 -6.27 18.91 -0.23
N PRO A 42 -5.60 20.06 -0.41
CA PRO A 42 -6.28 21.34 -0.68
C PRO A 42 -6.92 21.37 -2.07
N PHE A 43 -6.62 20.38 -2.92
CA PHE A 43 -7.15 20.22 -4.28
C PHE A 43 -7.14 18.74 -4.63
N ILE A 44 -7.84 18.38 -5.72
CA ILE A 44 -7.77 16.99 -6.23
C ILE A 44 -6.45 16.83 -6.98
N PRO A 45 -5.54 15.95 -6.53
CA PRO A 45 -4.25 15.78 -7.20
C PRO A 45 -4.41 15.11 -8.57
N GLU A 46 -3.62 15.52 -9.54
CA GLU A 46 -3.56 14.86 -10.84
C GLU A 46 -2.82 13.52 -10.75
N ILE A 47 -1.75 13.49 -9.94
CA ILE A 47 -0.89 12.33 -9.76
C ILE A 47 -0.66 12.11 -8.27
N ILE A 48 -0.77 10.87 -7.84
CA ILE A 48 -0.39 10.42 -6.50
C ILE A 48 0.69 9.37 -6.68
N ILE A 49 1.81 9.51 -5.97
CA ILE A 49 2.90 8.55 -6.04
C ILE A 49 3.08 7.91 -4.67
N LEU A 50 3.03 6.58 -4.62
CA LEU A 50 3.33 5.81 -3.42
C LEU A 50 4.79 5.38 -3.45
N ILE A 51 5.50 5.66 -2.36
CA ILE A 51 6.90 5.27 -2.21
C ILE A 51 6.95 3.97 -1.42
N GLU A 52 7.38 2.91 -2.05
CA GLU A 52 7.46 1.53 -1.56
C GLU A 52 6.26 1.14 -0.68
N PRO A 53 5.07 0.96 -1.29
CA PRO A 53 3.87 0.59 -0.53
C PRO A 53 3.79 -0.91 -0.21
N ALA A 54 4.87 -1.67 -0.36
CA ALA A 54 4.97 -3.10 -0.10
C ALA A 54 3.84 -3.88 -0.81
N LEU A 55 2.92 -4.51 -0.08
CA LEU A 55 1.82 -5.29 -0.66
C LEU A 55 0.72 -4.42 -1.29
N SER A 56 0.82 -3.10 -1.13
CA SER A 56 0.00 -2.10 -1.84
C SER A 56 -1.48 -2.11 -1.48
N TYR A 57 -1.83 -2.44 -0.24
CA TYR A 57 -3.22 -2.40 0.21
C TYR A 57 -3.87 -1.03 0.04
N SER A 58 -3.11 0.06 0.25
CA SER A 58 -3.64 1.42 0.13
C SER A 58 -3.94 1.83 -1.30
N ALA A 59 -3.28 1.21 -2.29
CA ALA A 59 -3.39 1.62 -3.69
C ALA A 59 -4.82 1.54 -4.22
N LYS A 60 -5.50 0.41 -3.99
CA LYS A 60 -6.88 0.21 -4.42
C LYS A 60 -7.82 1.23 -3.78
N ILE A 61 -7.63 1.49 -2.48
CA ILE A 61 -8.47 2.41 -1.71
C ILE A 61 -8.25 3.85 -2.18
N ILE A 62 -6.99 4.21 -2.48
CA ILE A 62 -6.66 5.53 -3.05
C ILE A 62 -7.37 5.70 -4.41
N LYS A 63 -7.37 4.68 -5.27
CA LYS A 63 -8.05 4.75 -6.55
C LYS A 63 -9.57 4.93 -6.39
N GLU A 64 -10.15 4.31 -5.39
CA GLU A 64 -11.57 4.47 -5.10
C GLU A 64 -11.91 5.88 -4.59
N LYS A 65 -11.03 6.45 -3.76
CA LYS A 65 -11.23 7.79 -3.19
C LYS A 65 -10.91 8.91 -4.19
N PHE A 66 -9.92 8.70 -5.04
CA PHE A 66 -9.43 9.69 -6.01
C PHE A 66 -9.44 9.09 -7.43
N PRO A 67 -10.62 8.81 -7.99
CA PRO A 67 -10.72 8.06 -9.25
C PRO A 67 -10.13 8.79 -10.47
N ASP A 68 -10.03 10.11 -10.42
CA ASP A 68 -9.49 10.90 -11.52
C ASP A 68 -7.99 11.13 -11.41
N SER A 69 -7.37 10.70 -10.31
CA SER A 69 -5.93 10.84 -10.12
C SER A 69 -5.19 9.64 -10.71
N LYS A 70 -4.06 9.88 -11.36
CA LYS A 70 -3.15 8.81 -11.75
C LYS A 70 -2.37 8.35 -10.53
N LEU A 71 -2.17 7.04 -10.40
CA LEU A 71 -1.48 6.46 -9.27
C LEU A 71 -0.19 5.80 -9.74
N GLY A 72 0.94 6.33 -9.32
CA GLY A 72 2.25 5.78 -9.60
C GLY A 72 2.89 5.14 -8.38
N VAL A 73 3.98 4.45 -8.60
CA VAL A 73 4.71 3.76 -7.53
C VAL A 73 6.21 3.89 -7.73
N VAL A 74 6.92 4.04 -6.60
CA VAL A 74 8.39 3.91 -6.54
C VAL A 74 8.69 2.68 -5.70
N ARG A 75 9.38 1.70 -6.28
CA ARG A 75 9.77 0.46 -5.62
C ARG A 75 11.26 0.48 -5.26
N PHE A 76 11.57 0.07 -4.05
CA PHE A 76 12.95 -0.16 -3.62
C PHE A 76 13.32 -1.64 -3.57
N ASN A 77 12.32 -2.52 -3.60
CA ASN A 77 12.55 -3.96 -3.52
C ASN A 77 11.70 -4.68 -4.56
N SER A 78 12.36 -5.40 -5.48
CA SER A 78 11.72 -6.07 -6.60
C SER A 78 10.77 -7.21 -6.18
N ILE A 79 10.87 -7.70 -4.95
CA ILE A 79 9.96 -8.75 -4.48
C ILE A 79 8.49 -8.30 -4.49
N PHE A 80 8.25 -6.99 -4.43
CA PHE A 80 6.90 -6.43 -4.45
C PHE A 80 6.39 -6.08 -5.85
N ASN A 81 7.17 -6.33 -6.91
CA ASN A 81 6.77 -5.99 -8.29
C ASN A 81 5.52 -6.74 -8.74
N GLN A 82 5.24 -7.90 -8.15
CA GLN A 82 4.02 -8.65 -8.44
C GLN A 82 2.73 -7.92 -8.05
N TYR A 83 2.84 -6.86 -7.25
CA TYR A 83 1.70 -6.05 -6.81
C TYR A 83 1.58 -4.74 -7.59
N ASN A 84 2.21 -4.63 -8.77
CA ASN A 84 2.24 -3.39 -9.54
C ASN A 84 1.06 -3.20 -10.49
N SER A 85 0.20 -4.21 -10.69
CA SER A 85 -0.88 -4.14 -11.69
C SER A 85 -1.91 -3.03 -11.42
N ILE A 86 -2.05 -2.60 -10.17
CA ILE A 86 -2.98 -1.54 -9.78
C ILE A 86 -2.49 -0.13 -10.19
N PHE A 87 -1.19 0.03 -10.43
CA PHE A 87 -0.60 1.34 -10.72
C PHE A 87 -0.73 1.70 -12.20
N ASP A 88 -0.81 2.98 -12.47
CA ASP A 88 -0.92 3.53 -13.82
C ASP A 88 0.42 3.64 -14.53
#